data_54bce8e58a3cbf394d653aec9b124916
#
_entry.id   54bce8e58a3cbf394d653aec9b124916
#
_cell.length_a   1.000
_cell.length_b   1.000
_cell.length_c   1.000
_cell.angle_alpha   90.00
_cell.angle_beta   90.00
_cell.angle_gamma   90.00
#
_symmetry.space_group_name_H-M   'P 1'
#
loop_
_entity.id
_entity.type
_entity.pdbx_description
1 polymer ?
#
loop_
_entity_poly.entity_id
_entity_poly.type
_entity_poly.pdbx_seq_one_letter_code
_entity_poly.pdbx_strand_id
1 'polypeptide(L)'
;MKNILIVSSTKNSNFELSNNIKDFFKNKDGVSSSVISLEDYNLPLFKPSLEEDYKRNNSFPEDIEKVKNLIISSDALIWCSPEYNGGISPILTNVIAWISRATDDWKDGFKDKHSLICTSSGG
;
A
#
# COMPACT_ATOMS: atom_id res chain seq x y z
N MET A 1 -13.64 15.86 -4.44
CA MET A 1 -12.88 15.56 -3.21
C MET A 1 -11.71 14.65 -3.54
N LYS A 2 -10.54 14.94 -3.05
CA LYS A 2 -9.34 14.10 -3.26
C LYS A 2 -9.26 13.05 -2.17
N ASN A 3 -8.96 11.81 -2.55
CA ASN A 3 -8.85 10.68 -1.64
C ASN A 3 -7.39 10.32 -1.41
N ILE A 4 -6.95 10.38 -0.16
CA ILE A 4 -5.60 10.00 0.24
C ILE A 4 -5.67 8.62 0.90
N LEU A 5 -4.92 7.67 0.36
CA LEU A 5 -4.75 6.36 0.99
C LEU A 5 -3.45 6.33 1.77
N ILE A 6 -3.56 6.05 3.05
CA ILE A 6 -2.40 5.90 3.94
C ILE A 6 -2.20 4.40 4.16
N VAL A 7 -1.06 3.90 3.72
CA VAL A 7 -0.72 2.48 3.80
C VAL A 7 0.28 2.27 4.91
N SER A 8 -0.15 1.61 5.98
CA SER A 8 0.74 1.19 7.05
C SER A 8 1.22 -0.23 6.78
N SER A 9 2.52 -0.46 6.83
CA SER A 9 3.09 -1.79 6.60
C SER A 9 2.63 -2.78 7.66
N THR A 10 2.69 -2.39 8.93
CA THR A 10 2.33 -3.24 10.08
C THR A 10 1.41 -2.49 11.04
N LYS A 11 1.04 -3.14 12.14
CA LYS A 11 0.19 -2.54 13.18
C LYS A 11 0.98 -1.99 14.37
N ASN A 12 2.28 -1.76 14.22
CA ASN A 12 3.13 -1.18 15.26
C ASN A 12 3.18 0.35 15.18
N SER A 13 4.32 0.96 15.49
CA SER A 13 4.46 2.43 15.52
C SER A 13 4.13 3.11 14.19
N ASN A 14 4.36 2.43 13.06
CA ASN A 14 3.98 2.95 11.74
C ASN A 14 2.46 3.05 11.57
N PHE A 15 1.69 2.21 12.24
CA PHE A 15 0.24 2.28 12.24
C PHE A 15 -0.26 3.46 13.10
N GLU A 16 0.35 3.68 14.24
CA GLU A 16 0.07 4.84 15.09
C GLU A 16 0.37 6.14 14.33
N LEU A 17 1.51 6.21 13.66
CA LEU A 17 1.86 7.34 12.79
C LEU A 17 0.82 7.53 11.68
N SER A 18 0.37 6.46 11.06
CA SER A 18 -0.63 6.51 9.99
C SER A 18 -1.95 7.11 10.50
N ASN A 19 -2.39 6.72 11.67
CA ASN A 19 -3.61 7.26 12.27
C ASN A 19 -3.46 8.72 12.69
N ASN A 20 -2.29 9.13 13.14
CA ASN A 20 -2.01 10.54 13.44
C ASN A 20 -2.06 11.38 12.17
N ILE A 21 -1.56 10.88 11.05
CA ILE A 21 -1.63 11.55 9.76
C ILE A 21 -3.09 11.66 9.29
N LYS A 22 -3.87 10.60 9.46
CA LYS A 22 -5.30 10.63 9.14
C LYS A 22 -6.01 11.73 9.95
N ASP A 23 -5.72 11.81 11.24
CA ASP A 23 -6.31 12.83 12.11
C ASP A 23 -5.94 14.26 11.65
N PHE A 24 -4.72 14.44 11.14
CA PHE A 24 -4.30 15.72 10.58
C PHE A 24 -5.20 16.16 9.41
N PHE A 25 -5.61 15.22 8.56
CA PHE A 25 -6.46 15.54 7.41
C PHE A 25 -7.94 15.66 7.74
N LYS A 26 -8.36 15.29 8.95
CA LYS A 26 -9.77 15.21 9.35
C LYS A 26 -10.52 16.52 9.15
N ASN A 27 -9.85 17.65 9.35
CA ASN A 27 -10.46 19.00 9.26
C ASN A 27 -10.01 19.76 8.01
N LYS A 28 -9.45 19.07 7.01
CA LYS A 28 -9.04 19.70 5.76
C LYS A 28 -10.15 19.58 4.73
N ASP A 29 -10.59 20.72 4.21
CA ASP A 29 -11.62 20.75 3.18
C ASP A 29 -11.12 20.16 1.86
N GLY A 30 -12.01 19.46 1.16
CA GLY A 30 -11.71 18.91 -0.15
C GLY A 30 -10.85 17.64 -0.13
N VAL A 31 -10.54 17.10 1.05
CA VAL A 31 -9.68 15.92 1.22
C VAL A 31 -10.39 14.91 2.10
N SER A 32 -10.36 13.63 1.70
CA SER A 32 -10.69 12.53 2.58
C SER A 32 -9.47 11.60 2.69
N SER A 33 -9.29 10.99 3.85
CA SER A 33 -8.17 10.07 4.05
C SER A 33 -8.66 8.78 4.72
N SER A 34 -8.00 7.68 4.37
CA SER A 34 -8.24 6.38 4.99
C SER A 34 -6.92 5.69 5.25
N VAL A 35 -6.90 4.83 6.27
CA VAL A 35 -5.73 4.05 6.65
C VAL A 35 -6.02 2.58 6.43
N ILE A 36 -5.08 1.88 5.82
CA ILE A 36 -5.07 0.41 5.81
C ILE A 36 -3.78 -0.09 6.43
N SER A 37 -3.83 -1.25 7.06
CA SER A 37 -2.63 -2.00 7.45
C SER A 37 -2.49 -3.20 6.54
N LEU A 38 -1.29 -3.42 6.01
CA LEU A 38 -1.03 -4.58 5.15
C LEU A 38 -1.12 -5.90 5.92
N GLU A 39 -1.06 -5.88 7.26
CA GLU A 39 -1.26 -7.08 8.06
C GLU A 39 -2.72 -7.59 8.01
N ASP A 40 -3.67 -6.76 7.59
CA ASP A 40 -5.07 -7.18 7.47
C ASP A 40 -5.37 -7.94 6.18
N TYR A 41 -4.38 -8.10 5.30
CA TYR A 41 -4.53 -8.74 4.00
C TYR A 41 -3.68 -9.98 3.90
N ASN A 42 -4.23 -11.01 3.29
CA ASN A 42 -3.50 -12.25 3.04
C ASN A 42 -2.79 -12.16 1.68
N LEU A 43 -1.58 -11.63 1.68
CA LEU A 43 -0.77 -11.46 0.47
C LEU A 43 0.32 -12.53 0.45
N PRO A 44 0.32 -13.42 -0.55
CA PRO A 44 1.40 -14.42 -0.63
C PRO A 44 2.74 -13.73 -0.93
N LEU A 45 3.82 -14.36 -0.54
CA LEU A 45 5.15 -13.88 -0.92
C LEU A 45 5.28 -13.93 -2.44
N PHE A 46 5.68 -12.81 -3.04
CA PHE A 46 5.83 -12.73 -4.48
C PHE A 46 6.84 -13.76 -4.99
N LYS A 47 6.43 -14.51 -6.00
CA LYS A 47 7.28 -15.42 -6.77
C LYS A 47 6.86 -15.35 -8.22
N PRO A 48 7.82 -15.35 -9.17
CA PRO A 48 7.47 -15.36 -10.60
C PRO A 48 6.56 -16.53 -10.99
N SER A 49 6.75 -17.70 -10.40
CA SER A 49 5.90 -18.87 -10.69
C SER A 49 4.45 -18.66 -10.26
N LEU A 50 4.20 -17.97 -9.15
CA LEU A 50 2.85 -17.63 -8.73
C LEU A 50 2.23 -16.61 -9.68
N GLU A 51 2.98 -15.61 -10.09
CA GLU A 51 2.51 -14.63 -11.07
C GLU A 51 2.07 -15.32 -12.36
N GLU A 52 2.87 -16.24 -12.86
CA GLU A 52 2.55 -17.00 -14.08
C GLU A 52 1.27 -17.82 -13.91
N ASP A 53 1.10 -18.49 -12.77
CA ASP A 53 -0.09 -19.27 -12.49
C ASP A 53 -1.34 -18.40 -12.42
N TYR A 54 -1.27 -17.26 -11.75
CA TYR A 54 -2.41 -16.35 -11.66
C TYR A 54 -2.78 -15.77 -13.04
N LYS A 55 -1.79 -15.41 -13.83
CA LYS A 55 -2.03 -14.90 -15.20
C LYS A 55 -2.62 -15.98 -16.10
N ARG A 56 -2.10 -17.20 -16.01
CA ARG A 56 -2.62 -18.34 -16.81
C ARG A 56 -4.08 -18.61 -16.48
N ASN A 57 -4.47 -18.51 -15.21
CA ASN A 57 -5.83 -18.73 -14.75
C ASN A 57 -6.70 -17.47 -14.83
N ASN A 58 -6.13 -16.34 -15.28
CA ASN A 58 -6.79 -15.04 -15.33
C ASN A 58 -7.46 -14.66 -14.01
N SER A 59 -6.79 -14.94 -12.89
CA SER A 59 -7.34 -14.74 -11.56
C SER A 59 -6.23 -14.52 -10.54
N PHE A 60 -6.18 -13.31 -9.97
CA PHE A 60 -5.32 -13.00 -8.82
C PHE A 60 -6.11 -13.23 -7.52
N PRO A 61 -5.43 -13.56 -6.40
CA PRO A 61 -6.10 -13.67 -5.10
C PRO A 61 -6.89 -12.42 -4.74
N GLU A 62 -7.98 -12.64 -4.01
CA GLU A 62 -8.92 -11.58 -3.65
C GLU A 62 -8.25 -10.41 -2.94
N ASP A 63 -7.34 -10.68 -2.00
CA ASP A 63 -6.69 -9.62 -1.23
C ASP A 63 -5.71 -8.79 -2.07
N ILE A 64 -5.06 -9.39 -3.07
CA ILE A 64 -4.25 -8.63 -4.03
C ILE A 64 -5.16 -7.67 -4.82
N GLU A 65 -6.30 -8.16 -5.28
CA GLU A 65 -7.27 -7.33 -6.00
C GLU A 65 -7.82 -6.21 -5.13
N LYS A 66 -8.12 -6.47 -3.88
CA LYS A 66 -8.61 -5.45 -2.94
C LYS A 66 -7.59 -4.32 -2.75
N VAL A 67 -6.35 -4.67 -2.45
CA VAL A 67 -5.31 -3.65 -2.21
C VAL A 67 -5.01 -2.89 -3.51
N LYS A 68 -4.95 -3.60 -4.63
CA LYS A 68 -4.78 -2.98 -5.94
C LYS A 68 -5.86 -1.92 -6.20
N ASN A 69 -7.11 -2.26 -5.98
CA ASN A 69 -8.23 -1.36 -6.25
C ASN A 69 -8.21 -0.14 -5.33
N LEU A 70 -7.84 -0.32 -4.07
CA LEU A 70 -7.67 0.81 -3.14
C LEU A 70 -6.58 1.77 -3.61
N ILE A 71 -5.46 1.24 -4.07
CA ILE A 71 -4.33 2.05 -4.56
C ILE A 71 -4.72 2.77 -5.84
N ILE A 72 -5.31 2.07 -6.81
CA ILE A 72 -5.69 2.67 -8.10
C ILE A 72 -6.72 3.78 -7.90
N SER A 73 -7.71 3.59 -7.03
CA SER A 73 -8.78 4.56 -6.82
C SER A 73 -8.37 5.76 -5.97
N SER A 74 -7.19 5.74 -5.35
CA SER A 74 -6.71 6.88 -4.57
C SER A 74 -6.12 7.98 -5.47
N ASP A 75 -6.16 9.22 -5.00
CA ASP A 75 -5.55 10.37 -5.70
C ASP A 75 -4.12 10.61 -5.23
N ALA A 76 -3.81 10.22 -4.01
CA ALA A 76 -2.48 10.35 -3.43
C ALA A 76 -2.23 9.20 -2.47
N LEU A 77 -0.96 8.88 -2.25
CA LEU A 77 -0.53 7.77 -1.42
C LEU A 77 0.43 8.26 -0.34
N ILE A 78 0.23 7.79 0.90
CA ILE A 78 1.17 7.98 1.98
C ILE A 78 1.59 6.58 2.46
N TRP A 79 2.88 6.32 2.43
CA TRP A 79 3.45 5.02 2.80
C TRP A 79 4.13 5.16 4.15
N CYS A 80 3.69 4.37 5.13
CA CYS A 80 4.28 4.35 6.46
C CYS A 80 4.90 2.98 6.69
N SER A 81 6.23 2.92 6.75
CA SER A 81 6.98 1.67 6.88
C SER A 81 7.92 1.76 8.07
N PRO A 82 8.03 0.70 8.90
CA PRO A 82 9.12 0.62 9.85
C PRO A 82 10.42 0.39 9.09
N GLU A 83 11.53 0.73 9.74
CA GLU A 83 12.86 0.41 9.24
C GLU A 83 13.29 -0.92 9.89
N TYR A 84 13.74 -1.87 9.07
CA TYR A 84 14.30 -3.13 9.52
C TYR A 84 15.68 -3.31 8.91
N ASN A 85 16.72 -3.35 9.74
CA ASN A 85 18.10 -3.56 9.31
C ASN A 85 18.54 -2.58 8.21
N GLY A 86 18.13 -1.32 8.33
CA GLY A 86 18.45 -0.28 7.34
C GLY A 86 17.60 -0.30 6.08
N GLY A 87 16.56 -1.12 6.01
CA GLY A 87 15.74 -1.29 4.81
C GLY A 87 14.25 -1.10 5.03
N ILE A 88 13.54 -1.13 3.93
CA ILE A 88 12.08 -1.08 3.90
C ILE A 88 11.52 -2.43 4.38
N SER A 89 10.37 -2.42 5.06
CA SER A 89 9.75 -3.65 5.52
C SER A 89 9.43 -4.60 4.36
N PRO A 90 9.66 -5.90 4.52
CA PRO A 90 9.38 -6.88 3.45
C PRO A 90 7.93 -6.90 3.00
N ILE A 91 6.98 -6.69 3.92
CA ILE A 91 5.55 -6.69 3.58
C ILE A 91 5.20 -5.55 2.61
N LEU A 92 5.87 -4.40 2.72
CA LEU A 92 5.64 -3.28 1.83
C LEU A 92 6.22 -3.54 0.43
N THR A 93 7.46 -4.01 0.36
CA THR A 93 8.06 -4.35 -0.94
C THR A 93 7.30 -5.46 -1.63
N ASN A 94 6.77 -6.42 -0.86
CA ASN A 94 5.97 -7.50 -1.38
C ASN A 94 4.67 -7.01 -2.03
N VAL A 95 3.94 -6.09 -1.37
CA VAL A 95 2.71 -5.57 -1.94
C VAL A 95 2.97 -4.75 -3.20
N ILE A 96 4.04 -3.96 -3.21
CA ILE A 96 4.39 -3.18 -4.41
C ILE A 96 4.71 -4.12 -5.59
N ALA A 97 5.41 -5.22 -5.33
CA ALA A 97 5.68 -6.22 -6.35
C ALA A 97 4.36 -6.77 -6.95
N TRP A 98 3.40 -7.13 -6.10
CA TRP A 98 2.11 -7.64 -6.58
C TRP A 98 1.31 -6.59 -7.35
N ILE A 99 1.23 -5.36 -6.84
CA ILE A 99 0.45 -4.29 -7.49
C ILE A 99 0.99 -4.01 -8.90
N SER A 100 2.30 -4.00 -9.07
CA SER A 100 2.90 -3.76 -10.38
C SER A 100 2.68 -4.92 -11.36
N ARG A 101 2.34 -6.13 -10.88
CA ARG A 101 2.06 -7.31 -11.71
C ARG A 101 0.57 -7.54 -11.95
N ALA A 102 -0.28 -7.13 -11.02
CA ALA A 102 -1.73 -7.36 -11.09
C ALA A 102 -2.47 -6.29 -11.90
N THR A 103 -1.75 -5.38 -12.53
CA THR A 103 -2.27 -4.29 -13.37
C THR A 103 -1.85 -4.50 -14.82
N ASP A 104 -2.56 -3.88 -15.76
CA ASP A 104 -2.23 -3.98 -17.19
C ASP A 104 -0.90 -3.29 -17.51
N ASP A 105 -0.65 -2.14 -16.87
CA ASP A 105 0.65 -1.46 -16.91
C ASP A 105 1.16 -1.32 -15.48
N TRP A 106 2.42 -1.67 -15.24
CA TRP A 106 3.01 -1.63 -13.90
C TRP A 106 2.86 -0.27 -13.19
N LYS A 107 2.71 0.80 -13.97
CA LYS A 107 2.55 2.17 -13.45
C LYS A 107 1.13 2.50 -12.98
N ASP A 108 0.13 1.69 -13.33
CA ASP A 108 -1.29 2.06 -13.14
C ASP A 108 -1.66 2.45 -11.71
N GLY A 109 -1.02 1.83 -10.72
CA GLY A 109 -1.27 2.15 -9.33
C GLY A 109 -0.60 3.43 -8.84
N PHE A 110 0.40 3.93 -9.56
CA PHE A 110 1.31 4.96 -9.06
C PHE A 110 1.39 6.21 -9.92
N LYS A 111 1.08 6.09 -11.21
CA LYS A 111 1.23 7.17 -12.18
C LYS A 111 0.35 8.38 -11.82
N ASP A 112 0.93 9.55 -11.95
CA ASP A 112 0.25 10.84 -11.77
C ASP A 112 -0.30 11.06 -10.35
N LYS A 113 0.29 10.38 -9.35
CA LYS A 113 -0.08 10.53 -7.94
C LYS A 113 1.05 11.14 -7.13
N HIS A 114 0.70 12.04 -6.23
CA HIS A 114 1.65 12.47 -5.21
C HIS A 114 1.85 11.36 -4.19
N SER A 115 3.07 11.19 -3.74
CA SER A 115 3.43 10.21 -2.73
C SER A 115 4.27 10.84 -1.63
N LEU A 116 3.98 10.46 -0.39
CA LEU A 116 4.81 10.78 0.77
C LEU A 116 5.26 9.47 1.40
N ILE A 117 6.53 9.39 1.73
CA ILE A 117 7.11 8.20 2.37
C ILE A 117 7.49 8.58 3.79
N CYS A 118 6.95 7.85 4.76
CA CYS A 118 7.21 8.04 6.18
C CYS A 118 7.83 6.77 6.74
N THR A 119 8.75 6.93 7.68
CA THR A 119 9.36 5.80 8.36
C THR A 119 9.34 6.00 9.85
N SER A 120 9.28 4.90 10.59
CA SER A 120 9.44 4.87 12.04
C SER A 120 10.55 3.90 12.39
N SER A 121 11.36 4.28 13.37
CA SER A 121 12.51 3.48 13.81
C SER A 121 12.65 3.60 15.31
N GLY A 122 13.10 2.52 15.95
CA GLY A 122 13.35 2.49 17.39
C GLY A 122 14.74 2.92 17.80
N GLY A 123 15.58 3.26 16.87
CA GLY A 123 16.94 3.62 17.24
C GLY A 123 17.72 4.42 16.23
#